data_68041bf2d78e74cbca74bfe66c0462f7
#
_entry.id   68041bf2d78e74cbca74bfe66c0462f7
#
_cell.length_a   1.000
_cell.length_b   1.000
_cell.length_c   1.000
_cell.angle_alpha   90.00
_cell.angle_beta   90.00
_cell.angle_gamma   90.00
#
_symmetry.space_group_name_H-M   'P 1'
#
loop_
_entity.id
_entity.type
_entity.pdbx_description
1 polymer ?
#
loop_
_entity_poly.entity_id
_entity_poly.type
_entity_poly.pdbx_seq_one_letter_code
_entity_poly.pdbx_strand_id
1 'polypeptide(L)'
;MRKLAWILGWLGLLGSAAAAPAKGPEFAISYPASQNSGPIDGRIILLLSRDMTREPRTHVEPNEPLASPYLFGLNVDGLAPGAEAVLNEMAFGWPAAHLSAIPSGDYYVQAVLNRYETYHLADGRTLKLPPDKGEGQQWARKPGNLYSKPIKLHVDASHPVRTALILDQQIEPIQPKADTEFVKHIRIRSELLSRFWGRDVFLGAHILVPKGFDTHPEARYPLMVFHGHYPDDISGFRTTPPDPDLKPDFSERFHLAGYNRIQQQEAYAFYQKWISADFPRFLVIEIEHANPYYDDSYAVNSANLGPYGDAINKELIPEVERRFRGIGAGWARFTYGGSTGGWEALATQVFYPEMYNGAFAACPDPIDFRAYTIIDLYKDANAYTLKGEASSVERPAFRNYLGEVFATQRDENYMELTQGDRSRSGGQYDIWQAVFSPVGPDGYPKPIFDKVTGVIDPSVAAYWREHFDLSHIIARDWKSLAPKLQGKIHLYVGNGDNYYLTDSVYFGQERLEALKPAYAGSVAYGDRAEHCWNGDPKQANAYSRLHYNFQYLPQILERINASAPAGADLKSWRY
;
A
#
# COMPACT_ATOMS: atom_id res chain seq x y z
N MET A 1 76.90 12.38 36.76
CA MET A 1 75.92 13.01 37.62
C MET A 1 75.21 14.14 36.84
N ARG A 2 74.06 13.88 36.23
CA ARG A 2 73.19 14.91 35.65
C ARG A 2 71.77 14.47 35.95
N LYS A 3 71.10 15.32 36.72
CA LYS A 3 69.69 15.15 37.14
C LYS A 3 68.80 15.50 35.96
N LEU A 4 67.93 14.59 35.53
CA LEU A 4 66.80 14.86 34.61
C LEU A 4 65.58 15.24 35.45
N ALA A 5 65.10 16.44 35.22
CA ALA A 5 63.80 16.91 35.80
C ALA A 5 62.66 16.48 34.88
N TRP A 6 61.62 15.84 35.44
CA TRP A 6 60.37 15.50 34.75
C TRP A 6 59.40 16.69 34.89
N ILE A 7 59.00 17.25 33.74
CA ILE A 7 57.91 18.21 33.67
C ILE A 7 56.63 17.43 33.39
N LEU A 8 55.75 17.34 34.36
CA LEU A 8 54.37 16.87 34.21
C LEU A 8 53.52 17.97 33.54
N GLY A 9 53.23 17.81 32.24
CA GLY A 9 52.26 18.63 31.55
C GLY A 9 50.82 18.19 31.91
N TRP A 10 50.05 19.05 32.47
CA TRP A 10 48.62 18.90 32.63
C TRP A 10 47.94 19.10 31.28
N LEU A 11 47.44 18.01 30.65
CA LEU A 11 46.46 18.10 29.56
C LEU A 11 45.08 18.32 30.18
N GLY A 12 44.59 19.54 30.09
CA GLY A 12 43.23 19.87 30.38
C GLY A 12 42.31 19.23 29.35
N LEU A 13 41.51 18.25 29.74
CA LEU A 13 40.36 17.76 28.99
C LEU A 13 39.35 18.90 28.92
N LEU A 14 39.30 19.60 27.80
CA LEU A 14 38.19 20.43 27.42
C LEU A 14 37.03 19.48 27.03
N GLY A 15 36.23 19.15 28.03
CA GLY A 15 34.91 18.51 27.77
C GLY A 15 34.05 19.50 26.96
N SER A 16 33.80 19.18 25.72
CA SER A 16 32.76 19.84 24.94
C SER A 16 31.44 19.57 25.65
N ALA A 17 30.95 20.55 26.41
CA ALA A 17 29.56 20.55 26.84
C ALA A 17 28.71 20.51 25.56
N ALA A 18 28.03 19.41 25.31
CA ALA A 18 26.99 19.38 24.30
C ALA A 18 26.01 20.52 24.64
N ALA A 19 25.89 21.48 23.74
CA ALA A 19 24.92 22.56 23.91
C ALA A 19 23.54 21.91 24.08
N ALA A 20 22.78 22.35 25.08
CA ALA A 20 21.40 21.94 25.22
C ALA A 20 20.68 22.21 23.89
N PRO A 21 19.84 21.28 23.39
CA PRO A 21 19.15 21.50 22.14
C PRO A 21 18.41 22.84 22.18
N ALA A 22 18.52 23.62 21.11
CA ALA A 22 17.81 24.86 20.97
C ALA A 22 16.30 24.59 21.19
N LYS A 23 15.64 25.38 22.00
CA LYS A 23 14.19 25.24 22.19
C LYS A 23 13.52 25.65 20.89
N GLY A 24 12.94 24.70 20.18
CA GLY A 24 12.10 24.95 19.01
C GLY A 24 10.69 25.43 19.40
N PRO A 25 9.84 25.78 18.43
CA PRO A 25 8.45 26.10 18.68
C PRO A 25 7.72 24.91 19.33
N GLU A 26 6.70 25.22 20.16
CA GLU A 26 5.86 24.22 20.81
C GLU A 26 4.42 24.33 20.29
N PHE A 27 3.77 23.18 20.06
CA PHE A 27 2.37 23.12 19.68
C PHE A 27 1.59 22.32 20.72
N ALA A 28 0.64 23.01 21.39
CA ALA A 28 -0.26 22.42 22.37
C ALA A 28 -1.58 22.06 21.70
N ILE A 29 -1.85 20.77 21.58
CA ILE A 29 -2.99 20.26 20.84
C ILE A 29 -4.00 19.64 21.80
N SER A 30 -5.25 20.09 21.72
CA SER A 30 -6.35 19.61 22.55
C SER A 30 -7.63 19.45 21.73
N TYR A 31 -8.62 18.74 22.29
CA TYR A 31 -9.97 18.67 21.73
C TYR A 31 -11.02 18.96 22.79
N PRO A 32 -12.16 19.60 22.44
CA PRO A 32 -13.22 19.90 23.39
C PRO A 32 -14.11 18.68 23.67
N ALA A 33 -14.74 18.63 24.85
CA ALA A 33 -15.68 17.57 25.22
C ALA A 33 -16.88 17.43 24.27
N SER A 34 -17.21 18.49 23.51
CA SER A 34 -18.26 18.47 22.48
C SER A 34 -17.91 17.56 21.30
N GLN A 35 -16.61 17.32 21.02
CA GLN A 35 -16.16 16.42 19.96
C GLN A 35 -16.05 14.96 20.45
N ASN A 36 -15.64 14.76 21.69
CA ASN A 36 -15.58 13.44 22.33
C ASN A 36 -15.58 13.64 23.86
N SER A 37 -16.49 12.98 24.56
CA SER A 37 -16.65 13.14 26.01
C SER A 37 -15.67 12.29 26.84
N GLY A 38 -15.05 11.29 26.24
CA GLY A 38 -14.07 10.39 26.89
C GLY A 38 -12.65 10.60 26.40
N PRO A 39 -11.67 9.93 26.99
CA PRO A 39 -10.28 9.96 26.54
C PRO A 39 -10.13 9.29 25.17
N ILE A 40 -9.14 9.72 24.40
CA ILE A 40 -8.82 9.21 23.07
C ILE A 40 -7.39 8.67 23.03
N ASP A 41 -7.23 7.48 22.47
CA ASP A 41 -5.96 6.92 22.01
C ASP A 41 -5.76 7.26 20.53
N GLY A 42 -4.51 7.52 20.12
CA GLY A 42 -4.26 7.80 18.72
C GLY A 42 -2.89 8.38 18.40
N ARG A 43 -2.77 8.88 17.19
CA ARG A 43 -1.60 9.60 16.71
C ARG A 43 -1.98 11.02 16.34
N ILE A 44 -1.35 12.00 16.95
CA ILE A 44 -1.41 13.38 16.49
C ILE A 44 -0.38 13.56 15.39
N ILE A 45 -0.83 14.14 14.27
CA ILE A 45 0.00 14.52 13.12
C ILE A 45 -0.13 16.02 12.97
N LEU A 46 0.98 16.73 13.18
CA LEU A 46 1.11 18.17 12.99
C LEU A 46 1.69 18.44 11.60
N LEU A 47 1.08 19.35 10.87
CA LEU A 47 1.46 19.72 9.50
C LEU A 47 1.76 21.21 9.43
N LEU A 48 2.87 21.56 8.76
CA LEU A 48 3.23 22.94 8.45
C LEU A 48 3.47 23.05 6.94
N SER A 49 2.56 23.71 6.23
CA SER A 49 2.61 23.92 4.78
C SER A 49 2.83 25.39 4.43
N ARG A 50 3.57 25.67 3.37
CA ARG A 50 3.62 27.02 2.77
C ARG A 50 2.53 27.23 1.73
N ASP A 51 1.89 26.16 1.30
CA ASP A 51 0.79 26.17 0.33
C ASP A 51 -0.56 25.99 1.03
N MET A 52 -1.56 26.74 0.59
CA MET A 52 -2.95 26.65 1.05
C MET A 52 -3.92 26.52 -0.13
N THR A 53 -3.46 26.05 -1.27
CA THR A 53 -4.35 25.70 -2.41
C THR A 53 -5.34 24.59 -2.03
N ARG A 54 -4.93 23.73 -1.09
CA ARG A 54 -5.73 22.72 -0.39
C ARG A 54 -5.40 22.79 1.12
N GLU A 55 -6.20 22.12 1.96
CA GLU A 55 -5.86 21.99 3.39
C GLU A 55 -4.55 21.20 3.58
N PRO A 56 -3.65 21.61 4.50
CA PRO A 56 -2.37 20.93 4.72
C PRO A 56 -2.46 19.42 4.88
N ARG A 57 -3.49 18.90 5.59
CA ARG A 57 -3.68 17.46 5.78
C ARG A 57 -3.93 16.69 4.46
N THR A 58 -4.33 17.37 3.40
CA THR A 58 -4.60 16.77 2.08
C THR A 58 -3.45 16.95 1.09
N HIS A 59 -2.32 17.49 1.53
CA HIS A 59 -1.11 17.72 0.72
C HIS A 59 0.00 16.68 0.94
N VAL A 60 -0.20 15.69 1.78
CA VAL A 60 0.80 14.64 2.00
C VAL A 60 0.78 13.69 0.81
N GLU A 61 1.85 13.70 0.04
CA GLU A 61 1.98 12.95 -1.21
C GLU A 61 3.23 12.05 -1.17
N PRO A 62 3.08 10.77 -0.85
CA PRO A 62 4.22 9.85 -0.79
C PRO A 62 5.01 9.77 -2.11
N ASN A 63 4.33 9.88 -3.25
CA ASN A 63 4.96 9.85 -4.57
C ASN A 63 5.57 11.21 -5.01
N GLU A 64 5.27 12.27 -4.29
CA GLU A 64 5.75 13.62 -4.54
C GLU A 64 6.22 14.26 -3.22
N PRO A 65 7.22 13.67 -2.54
CA PRO A 65 7.61 14.08 -1.20
C PRO A 65 8.04 15.55 -1.13
N LEU A 66 8.57 16.11 -2.22
CA LEU A 66 8.95 17.53 -2.29
C LEU A 66 7.75 18.50 -2.23
N ALA A 67 6.55 18.02 -2.57
CA ALA A 67 5.31 18.79 -2.47
C ALA A 67 4.64 18.66 -1.09
N SER A 68 5.09 17.71 -0.26
CA SER A 68 4.52 17.46 1.06
C SER A 68 4.91 18.52 2.08
N PRO A 69 4.03 18.83 3.06
CA PRO A 69 4.35 19.73 4.18
C PRO A 69 5.38 19.12 5.13
N TYR A 70 5.89 19.91 6.07
CA TYR A 70 6.57 19.38 7.25
C TYR A 70 5.58 18.61 8.11
N LEU A 71 5.97 17.41 8.53
CA LEU A 71 5.17 16.49 9.34
C LEU A 71 5.87 16.23 10.67
N PHE A 72 5.10 16.22 11.77
CA PHE A 72 5.58 15.78 13.08
C PHE A 72 4.52 14.92 13.76
N GLY A 73 4.95 13.83 14.38
CA GLY A 73 4.04 12.84 14.95
C GLY A 73 4.22 12.67 16.46
N LEU A 74 3.11 12.51 17.18
CA LEU A 74 3.09 12.21 18.61
C LEU A 74 1.98 11.21 18.94
N ASN A 75 2.33 10.09 19.58
CA ASN A 75 1.32 9.18 20.12
C ASN A 75 0.66 9.78 21.36
N VAL A 76 -0.64 9.59 21.47
CA VAL A 76 -1.41 9.89 22.69
C VAL A 76 -2.10 8.62 23.19
N ASP A 77 -2.08 8.44 24.50
CA ASP A 77 -2.66 7.32 25.21
C ASP A 77 -3.58 7.87 26.30
N GLY A 78 -4.89 7.75 26.10
CA GLY A 78 -5.88 8.27 27.03
C GLY A 78 -5.89 9.80 27.13
N LEU A 79 -5.67 10.54 26.05
CA LEU A 79 -5.77 12.00 26.05
C LEU A 79 -7.20 12.42 26.44
N ALA A 80 -7.35 13.11 27.58
CA ALA A 80 -8.65 13.56 28.07
C ALA A 80 -9.15 14.81 27.33
N PRO A 81 -10.47 15.05 27.24
CA PRO A 81 -11.01 16.29 26.69
C PRO A 81 -10.46 17.50 27.42
N GLY A 82 -10.00 18.51 26.68
CA GLY A 82 -9.38 19.73 27.21
C GLY A 82 -7.95 19.57 27.70
N ALA A 83 -7.43 18.37 27.84
CA ALA A 83 -6.01 18.15 28.12
C ALA A 83 -5.17 18.46 26.88
N GLU A 84 -3.95 18.93 27.09
CA GLU A 84 -3.00 19.28 26.03
C GLU A 84 -2.00 18.16 25.79
N ALA A 85 -1.87 17.74 24.53
CA ALA A 85 -0.73 16.99 24.04
C ALA A 85 0.25 17.97 23.39
N VAL A 86 1.50 17.99 23.87
CA VAL A 86 2.48 19.00 23.46
C VAL A 86 3.51 18.38 22.53
N LEU A 87 3.51 18.83 21.27
CA LEU A 87 4.61 18.57 20.35
C LEU A 87 5.69 19.63 20.59
N ASN A 88 6.87 19.16 20.88
CA ASN A 88 8.06 19.98 21.13
C ASN A 88 9.25 19.37 20.36
N GLU A 89 10.47 19.76 20.70
CA GLU A 89 11.71 19.33 20.06
C GLU A 89 11.92 17.80 20.06
N MET A 90 11.22 17.06 20.93
CA MET A 90 11.29 15.59 20.98
C MET A 90 10.35 14.89 20.00
N ALA A 91 9.46 15.62 19.32
CA ALA A 91 8.56 15.04 18.32
C ALA A 91 9.35 14.61 17.09
N PHE A 92 9.14 13.38 16.65
CA PHE A 92 9.74 12.86 15.42
C PHE A 92 9.12 13.55 14.21
N GLY A 93 9.94 14.03 13.30
CA GLY A 93 9.49 14.78 12.13
C GLY A 93 10.15 14.36 10.82
N TRP A 94 9.52 14.81 9.72
CA TRP A 94 10.00 14.69 8.35
C TRP A 94 9.47 15.88 7.50
N PRO A 95 10.22 16.45 6.54
CA PRO A 95 11.64 16.21 6.26
C PRO A 95 12.59 16.82 7.29
N ALA A 96 12.10 17.70 8.16
CA ALA A 96 12.87 18.22 9.29
C ALA A 96 12.80 17.25 10.47
N ALA A 97 13.93 16.78 10.96
CA ALA A 97 13.99 15.85 12.08
C ALA A 97 13.41 16.42 13.40
N HIS A 98 13.47 17.74 13.57
CA HIS A 98 13.06 18.47 14.78
C HIS A 98 12.36 19.77 14.43
N LEU A 99 11.48 20.25 15.31
CA LEU A 99 10.76 21.51 15.13
C LEU A 99 11.70 22.74 15.01
N SER A 100 12.85 22.71 15.68
CA SER A 100 13.88 23.76 15.57
C SER A 100 14.59 23.77 14.20
N ALA A 101 14.51 22.71 13.42
CA ALA A 101 15.11 22.62 12.09
C ALA A 101 14.19 23.17 10.98
N ILE A 102 12.97 23.59 11.31
CA ILE A 102 12.06 24.20 10.35
C ILE A 102 12.61 25.58 9.96
N PRO A 103 12.78 25.90 8.66
CA PRO A 103 13.20 27.23 8.23
C PRO A 103 12.21 28.30 8.67
N SER A 104 12.72 29.42 9.19
CA SER A 104 11.86 30.58 9.54
C SER A 104 11.03 31.04 8.36
N GLY A 105 9.77 31.38 8.62
CA GLY A 105 8.83 31.84 7.60
C GLY A 105 7.37 31.67 7.97
N ASP A 106 6.50 32.04 7.04
CA ASP A 106 5.05 31.91 7.19
C ASP A 106 4.59 30.52 6.77
N TYR A 107 3.78 29.89 7.62
CA TYR A 107 3.21 28.56 7.40
C TYR A 107 1.72 28.56 7.72
N TYR A 108 1.00 27.68 7.05
CA TYR A 108 -0.32 27.22 7.44
C TYR A 108 -0.14 25.95 8.27
N VAL A 109 -0.56 26.02 9.53
CA VAL A 109 -0.36 24.98 10.54
C VAL A 109 -1.68 24.30 10.81
N GLN A 110 -1.70 22.98 10.76
CA GLN A 110 -2.88 22.15 11.02
C GLN A 110 -2.48 20.92 11.83
N ALA A 111 -3.37 20.42 12.67
CA ALA A 111 -3.20 19.17 13.37
C ALA A 111 -4.36 18.21 13.11
N VAL A 112 -4.05 16.92 13.02
CA VAL A 112 -5.03 15.83 12.90
C VAL A 112 -4.76 14.82 14.01
N LEU A 113 -5.81 14.30 14.64
CA LEU A 113 -5.75 13.16 15.55
C LEU A 113 -6.32 11.92 14.84
N ASN A 114 -5.42 11.05 14.39
CA ASN A 114 -5.77 9.74 13.88
C ASN A 114 -6.12 8.83 15.07
N ARG A 115 -7.40 8.55 15.26
CA ARG A 115 -7.92 7.83 16.42
C ARG A 115 -7.63 6.34 16.30
N TYR A 116 -7.25 5.73 17.44
CA TYR A 116 -7.07 4.29 17.58
C TYR A 116 -8.18 3.70 18.43
N GLU A 117 -8.48 2.43 18.18
CA GLU A 117 -9.35 1.59 19.00
C GLU A 117 -8.53 0.46 19.62
N THR A 118 -8.99 -0.07 20.75
CA THR A 118 -8.40 -1.26 21.36
C THR A 118 -8.97 -2.52 20.73
N TYR A 119 -8.07 -3.40 20.29
CA TYR A 119 -8.37 -4.70 19.71
C TYR A 119 -7.91 -5.79 20.69
N HIS A 120 -8.78 -6.74 20.98
CA HIS A 120 -8.49 -7.92 21.78
C HIS A 120 -8.49 -9.15 20.87
N LEU A 121 -7.31 -9.57 20.41
CA LEU A 121 -7.18 -10.66 19.46
C LEU A 121 -7.39 -12.02 20.14
N ALA A 122 -7.77 -13.04 19.36
CA ALA A 122 -8.04 -14.38 19.87
C ALA A 122 -6.80 -15.08 20.49
N ASP A 123 -5.60 -14.65 20.11
CA ASP A 123 -4.34 -15.16 20.66
C ASP A 123 -3.93 -14.48 21.99
N GLY A 124 -4.75 -13.58 22.51
CA GLY A 124 -4.56 -12.86 23.78
C GLY A 124 -3.84 -11.53 23.64
N ARG A 125 -3.40 -11.13 22.45
CA ARG A 125 -2.82 -9.79 22.22
C ARG A 125 -3.88 -8.72 22.42
N THR A 126 -3.45 -7.60 23.01
CA THR A 126 -4.25 -6.37 23.08
C THR A 126 -3.49 -5.24 22.41
N LEU A 127 -4.05 -4.71 21.33
CA LEU A 127 -3.39 -3.73 20.45
C LEU A 127 -4.24 -2.47 20.32
N LYS A 128 -3.58 -1.32 20.21
CA LYS A 128 -4.22 -0.04 19.87
C LYS A 128 -3.95 0.27 18.40
N LEU A 129 -4.97 0.17 17.56
CA LEU A 129 -4.85 0.24 16.10
C LEU A 129 -5.86 1.23 15.52
N PRO A 130 -5.53 1.89 14.40
CA PRO A 130 -6.47 2.71 13.66
C PRO A 130 -7.51 1.83 12.95
N PRO A 131 -8.80 1.90 13.30
CA PRO A 131 -9.81 1.14 12.57
C PRO A 131 -10.00 1.71 11.16
N ASP A 132 -10.19 0.85 10.17
CA ASP A 132 -10.70 1.30 8.86
C ASP A 132 -12.19 1.68 8.98
N LYS A 133 -12.58 2.78 8.36
CA LYS A 133 -13.96 3.29 8.30
C LYS A 133 -14.44 3.47 6.85
N GLY A 134 -13.82 2.75 5.91
CA GLY A 134 -14.09 2.80 4.48
C GLY A 134 -13.17 3.75 3.70
N GLU A 135 -12.14 4.30 4.34
CA GLU A 135 -11.17 5.21 3.71
C GLU A 135 -9.88 4.53 3.25
N GLY A 136 -9.67 3.24 3.57
CA GLY A 136 -8.45 2.53 3.24
C GLY A 136 -7.22 3.07 3.98
N GLN A 137 -7.33 3.28 5.29
CA GLN A 137 -6.26 3.81 6.17
C GLN A 137 -5.70 5.19 5.80
N GLN A 138 -6.40 5.96 4.99
CA GLN A 138 -6.02 7.34 4.68
C GLN A 138 -6.42 8.26 5.83
N TRP A 139 -5.56 8.40 6.83
CA TRP A 139 -5.82 9.14 8.06
C TRP A 139 -6.33 10.58 7.84
N ALA A 140 -5.92 11.23 6.73
CA ALA A 140 -6.34 12.60 6.36
C ALA A 140 -7.83 12.72 6.06
N ARG A 141 -8.51 11.62 5.73
CA ARG A 141 -9.94 11.57 5.40
C ARG A 141 -10.70 10.46 6.13
N LYS A 142 -10.08 9.86 7.17
CA LYS A 142 -10.73 8.81 7.98
C LYS A 142 -11.90 9.37 8.77
N PRO A 143 -13.12 8.83 8.59
CA PRO A 143 -14.30 9.22 9.35
C PRO A 143 -14.08 9.14 10.87
N GLY A 144 -14.47 10.20 11.56
CA GLY A 144 -14.34 10.30 13.00
C GLY A 144 -12.99 10.78 13.51
N ASN A 145 -11.96 10.92 12.67
CA ASN A 145 -10.74 11.61 13.04
C ASN A 145 -11.03 13.09 13.32
N LEU A 146 -10.36 13.63 14.34
CA LEU A 146 -10.49 15.05 14.71
C LEU A 146 -9.37 15.86 14.06
N TYR A 147 -9.68 17.08 13.66
CA TYR A 147 -8.68 17.98 13.09
C TYR A 147 -8.94 19.44 13.48
N SER A 148 -7.89 20.28 13.41
CA SER A 148 -8.02 21.70 13.60
C SER A 148 -8.25 22.43 12.28
N LYS A 149 -8.85 23.61 12.32
CA LYS A 149 -8.76 24.53 11.19
C LYS A 149 -7.31 24.93 10.96
N PRO A 150 -6.85 25.12 9.70
CA PRO A 150 -5.53 25.67 9.44
C PRO A 150 -5.43 27.11 9.97
N ILE A 151 -4.31 27.42 10.61
CA ILE A 151 -3.99 28.80 11.05
C ILE A 151 -2.72 29.27 10.35
N LYS A 152 -2.67 30.54 9.96
CA LYS A 152 -1.44 31.15 9.45
C LYS A 152 -0.57 31.57 10.64
N LEU A 153 0.69 31.13 10.65
CA LEU A 153 1.65 31.38 11.72
C LEU A 153 3.03 31.70 11.13
N HIS A 154 3.69 32.73 11.67
CA HIS A 154 5.11 32.94 11.42
C HIS A 154 5.91 32.06 12.39
N VAL A 155 6.68 31.12 11.86
CA VAL A 155 7.58 30.26 12.63
C VAL A 155 8.97 30.85 12.60
N ASP A 156 9.55 31.07 13.80
CA ASP A 156 10.94 31.51 13.99
C ASP A 156 11.58 30.67 15.11
N ALA A 157 12.50 29.77 14.70
CA ALA A 157 13.19 28.90 15.68
C ALA A 157 14.06 29.69 16.68
N SER A 158 14.50 30.92 16.34
CA SER A 158 15.26 31.77 17.24
C SER A 158 14.39 32.45 18.31
N HIS A 159 13.09 32.57 18.05
CA HIS A 159 12.08 33.13 18.97
C HIS A 159 10.91 32.15 19.11
N PRO A 160 11.13 30.99 19.77
CA PRO A 160 10.13 29.95 19.83
C PRO A 160 8.87 30.40 20.56
N VAL A 161 7.72 30.17 19.94
CA VAL A 161 6.40 30.47 20.46
C VAL A 161 5.65 29.18 20.74
N ARG A 162 4.90 29.17 21.84
CA ARG A 162 3.92 28.11 22.11
C ARG A 162 2.59 28.46 21.47
N THR A 163 2.12 27.60 20.58
CA THR A 163 0.87 27.79 19.82
C THR A 163 -0.14 26.71 20.20
N ALA A 164 -1.37 27.14 20.55
CA ALA A 164 -2.48 26.21 20.81
C ALA A 164 -3.23 25.88 19.51
N LEU A 165 -3.54 24.61 19.30
CA LEU A 165 -4.41 24.12 18.22
C LEU A 165 -5.55 23.32 18.83
N ILE A 166 -6.78 23.65 18.47
CA ILE A 166 -7.98 22.98 18.97
C ILE A 166 -8.55 22.11 17.84
N LEU A 167 -8.68 20.81 18.10
CA LEU A 167 -9.28 19.85 17.20
C LEU A 167 -10.81 19.92 17.34
N ASP A 168 -11.43 20.94 16.76
CA ASP A 168 -12.86 21.22 16.84
C ASP A 168 -13.65 20.79 15.60
N GLN A 169 -12.97 20.17 14.63
CA GLN A 169 -13.57 19.60 13.44
C GLN A 169 -13.49 18.08 13.48
N GLN A 170 -14.47 17.41 12.85
CA GLN A 170 -14.49 15.95 12.69
C GLN A 170 -14.71 15.60 11.22
N ILE A 171 -14.04 14.54 10.74
CA ILE A 171 -14.22 14.05 9.38
C ILE A 171 -15.54 13.25 9.30
N GLU A 172 -16.37 13.62 8.33
CA GLU A 172 -17.69 13.04 8.13
C GLU A 172 -17.64 11.57 7.66
N PRO A 173 -18.70 10.77 7.94
CA PRO A 173 -18.82 9.41 7.45
C PRO A 173 -18.85 9.31 5.93
N ILE A 174 -18.18 8.30 5.38
CA ILE A 174 -18.26 7.94 3.97
C ILE A 174 -19.63 7.32 3.69
N GLN A 175 -20.32 7.81 2.66
CA GLN A 175 -21.58 7.24 2.23
C GLN A 175 -21.33 6.05 1.32
N PRO A 176 -21.94 4.88 1.57
CA PRO A 176 -21.82 3.74 0.68
C PRO A 176 -22.35 4.06 -0.72
N LYS A 177 -21.67 3.58 -1.74
CA LYS A 177 -22.14 3.70 -3.12
C LYS A 177 -23.33 2.78 -3.36
N ALA A 178 -24.28 3.24 -4.18
CA ALA A 178 -25.44 2.44 -4.55
C ALA A 178 -25.10 1.53 -5.74
N ASP A 179 -25.77 0.39 -5.82
CA ASP A 179 -25.74 -0.47 -6.98
C ASP A 179 -26.23 0.27 -8.23
N THR A 180 -25.53 0.01 -9.34
CA THR A 180 -25.95 0.46 -10.68
C THR A 180 -26.37 -0.73 -11.55
N GLU A 181 -26.67 -0.49 -12.84
CA GLU A 181 -26.91 -1.58 -13.79
C GLU A 181 -25.72 -2.55 -13.84
N PHE A 182 -24.49 -2.02 -13.89
CA PHE A 182 -23.29 -2.81 -14.11
C PHE A 182 -22.46 -3.08 -12.85
N VAL A 183 -22.43 -2.16 -11.89
CA VAL A 183 -21.64 -2.29 -10.67
C VAL A 183 -22.53 -2.66 -9.51
N LYS A 184 -22.21 -3.76 -8.86
CA LYS A 184 -22.89 -4.29 -7.68
C LYS A 184 -21.91 -4.36 -6.51
N HIS A 185 -22.42 -4.31 -5.29
CA HIS A 185 -21.62 -4.35 -4.08
C HIS A 185 -22.06 -5.53 -3.20
N ILE A 186 -21.09 -6.18 -2.60
CA ILE A 186 -21.33 -7.23 -1.61
C ILE A 186 -20.51 -6.95 -0.36
N ARG A 187 -21.08 -7.22 0.80
CA ARG A 187 -20.37 -7.22 2.07
C ARG A 187 -20.81 -8.44 2.86
N ILE A 188 -19.83 -9.19 3.35
CA ILE A 188 -20.06 -10.38 4.16
C ILE A 188 -19.30 -10.27 5.48
N ARG A 189 -19.85 -10.80 6.56
CA ARG A 189 -19.11 -11.01 7.79
C ARG A 189 -18.19 -12.22 7.59
N SER A 190 -16.89 -12.04 7.77
CA SER A 190 -15.92 -13.13 7.72
C SER A 190 -15.84 -13.81 9.08
N GLU A 191 -16.13 -15.10 9.14
CA GLU A 191 -16.00 -15.90 10.36
C GLU A 191 -14.53 -16.08 10.76
N LEU A 192 -13.66 -16.30 9.77
CA LEU A 192 -12.23 -16.49 9.99
C LEU A 192 -11.57 -15.24 10.57
N LEU A 193 -11.83 -14.08 9.96
CA LEU A 193 -11.26 -12.80 10.40
C LEU A 193 -11.88 -12.34 11.72
N SER A 194 -13.20 -12.49 11.88
CA SER A 194 -13.88 -12.10 13.13
C SER A 194 -13.34 -12.90 14.33
N ARG A 195 -13.05 -14.17 14.12
CA ARG A 195 -12.40 -15.01 15.15
C ARG A 195 -11.00 -14.51 15.50
N PHE A 196 -10.19 -14.19 14.50
CA PHE A 196 -8.82 -13.70 14.72
C PHE A 196 -8.80 -12.36 15.46
N TRP A 197 -9.61 -11.38 14.98
CA TRP A 197 -9.64 -10.04 15.54
C TRP A 197 -10.45 -9.89 16.82
N GLY A 198 -11.17 -10.92 17.27
CA GLY A 198 -12.02 -10.89 18.46
C GLY A 198 -13.21 -9.94 18.36
N ARG A 199 -13.60 -9.56 17.14
CA ARG A 199 -14.70 -8.66 16.83
C ARG A 199 -15.22 -8.92 15.42
N ASP A 200 -16.43 -8.42 15.09
CA ASP A 200 -16.93 -8.55 13.74
C ASP A 200 -16.04 -7.85 12.72
N VAL A 201 -15.59 -8.62 11.72
CA VAL A 201 -14.82 -8.14 10.57
C VAL A 201 -15.54 -8.53 9.30
N PHE A 202 -15.59 -7.60 8.36
CA PHE A 202 -16.29 -7.77 7.10
C PHE A 202 -15.31 -7.73 5.95
N LEU A 203 -15.57 -8.54 4.94
CA LEU A 203 -15.00 -8.44 3.60
C LEU A 203 -16.06 -7.95 2.64
N GLY A 204 -15.64 -7.18 1.66
CA GLY A 204 -16.49 -6.71 0.58
C GLY A 204 -15.91 -7.00 -0.78
N ALA A 205 -16.73 -6.78 -1.80
CA ALA A 205 -16.27 -6.71 -3.18
C ALA A 205 -17.19 -5.81 -3.99
N HIS A 206 -16.60 -5.11 -4.94
CA HIS A 206 -17.29 -4.45 -6.03
C HIS A 206 -17.30 -5.39 -7.22
N ILE A 207 -18.45 -5.60 -7.82
CA ILE A 207 -18.64 -6.59 -8.88
C ILE A 207 -19.14 -5.91 -10.14
N LEU A 208 -18.36 -5.99 -11.23
CA LEU A 208 -18.79 -5.59 -12.55
C LEU A 208 -19.50 -6.79 -13.22
N VAL A 209 -20.80 -6.65 -13.44
CA VAL A 209 -21.60 -7.67 -14.12
C VAL A 209 -21.68 -7.37 -15.61
N PRO A 210 -21.76 -8.41 -16.49
CA PRO A 210 -21.80 -8.19 -17.93
C PRO A 210 -23.17 -7.64 -18.40
N LYS A 211 -23.18 -7.02 -19.59
CA LYS A 211 -24.42 -6.65 -20.27
C LYS A 211 -25.31 -7.88 -20.42
N GLY A 212 -26.60 -7.72 -20.15
CA GLY A 212 -27.58 -8.81 -20.24
C GLY A 212 -27.58 -9.75 -19.03
N PHE A 213 -26.89 -9.39 -17.94
CA PHE A 213 -26.84 -10.18 -16.72
C PHE A 213 -28.25 -10.57 -16.24
N ASP A 214 -29.19 -9.64 -16.16
CA ASP A 214 -30.55 -9.92 -15.67
C ASP A 214 -31.45 -10.64 -16.70
N THR A 215 -31.13 -10.54 -17.98
CA THR A 215 -31.93 -11.15 -19.07
C THR A 215 -31.49 -12.56 -19.46
N HIS A 216 -30.34 -13.03 -18.93
CA HIS A 216 -29.80 -14.37 -19.16
C HIS A 216 -29.57 -15.10 -17.82
N PRO A 217 -30.65 -15.47 -17.10
CA PRO A 217 -30.53 -16.02 -15.74
C PRO A 217 -29.82 -17.37 -15.67
N GLU A 218 -29.78 -18.13 -16.77
CA GLU A 218 -29.12 -19.44 -16.84
C GLU A 218 -27.60 -19.35 -17.12
N ALA A 219 -27.11 -18.17 -17.52
CA ALA A 219 -25.69 -17.99 -17.82
C ALA A 219 -24.83 -18.09 -16.55
N ARG A 220 -23.66 -18.73 -16.71
CA ARG A 220 -22.63 -18.87 -15.68
C ARG A 220 -21.35 -18.24 -16.19
N TYR A 221 -20.69 -17.44 -15.40
CA TYR A 221 -19.61 -16.56 -15.84
C TYR A 221 -18.25 -16.98 -15.31
N PRO A 222 -17.20 -16.95 -16.12
CA PRO A 222 -15.83 -16.94 -15.61
C PRO A 222 -15.60 -15.71 -14.73
N LEU A 223 -14.66 -15.82 -13.79
CA LEU A 223 -14.36 -14.78 -12.80
C LEU A 223 -12.95 -14.23 -13.01
N MET A 224 -12.84 -12.91 -13.14
CA MET A 224 -11.60 -12.16 -13.09
C MET A 224 -11.52 -11.43 -11.75
N VAL A 225 -10.52 -11.77 -10.95
CA VAL A 225 -10.27 -11.19 -9.63
C VAL A 225 -9.17 -10.14 -9.77
N PHE A 226 -9.54 -8.88 -9.69
CA PHE A 226 -8.61 -7.78 -9.64
C PHE A 226 -8.14 -7.54 -8.21
N HIS A 227 -6.84 -7.47 -8.04
CA HIS A 227 -6.18 -7.09 -6.81
C HIS A 227 -5.59 -5.69 -6.93
N GLY A 228 -5.67 -4.90 -5.87
CA GLY A 228 -5.13 -3.54 -5.82
C GLY A 228 -5.67 -2.75 -4.65
N HIS A 229 -5.25 -1.50 -4.57
CA HIS A 229 -5.58 -0.60 -3.48
C HIS A 229 -7.07 -0.27 -3.41
N TYR A 230 -7.57 -0.17 -2.19
CA TYR A 230 -8.92 0.26 -1.84
C TYR A 230 -8.86 1.65 -1.15
N PRO A 231 -9.87 2.53 -1.22
CA PRO A 231 -11.15 2.32 -1.91
C PRO A 231 -11.10 2.77 -3.38
N ASP A 232 -11.46 1.88 -4.26
CA ASP A 232 -11.74 2.21 -5.65
C ASP A 232 -13.12 1.64 -6.00
N ASP A 233 -13.70 1.97 -7.15
CA ASP A 233 -14.99 1.44 -7.57
C ASP A 233 -14.89 1.00 -9.01
N ILE A 234 -14.46 -0.24 -9.19
CA ILE A 234 -14.16 -0.82 -10.49
C ILE A 234 -13.27 0.11 -11.31
N SER A 235 -12.18 0.57 -10.66
CA SER A 235 -11.13 1.39 -11.30
C SER A 235 -11.68 2.58 -12.11
N GLY A 236 -12.74 3.22 -11.60
CA GLY A 236 -13.37 4.37 -12.24
C GLY A 236 -14.23 4.03 -13.46
N PHE A 237 -14.77 2.81 -13.56
CA PHE A 237 -15.72 2.41 -14.61
C PHE A 237 -16.84 3.43 -14.80
N ARG A 238 -17.10 3.81 -16.04
CA ARG A 238 -18.11 4.82 -16.35
C ARG A 238 -18.86 4.49 -17.64
N THR A 239 -20.15 4.78 -17.64
CA THR A 239 -21.07 4.54 -18.77
C THR A 239 -21.30 5.77 -19.64
N THR A 240 -20.75 6.92 -19.25
CA THR A 240 -20.92 8.20 -19.97
C THR A 240 -19.60 8.61 -20.66
N PRO A 241 -19.64 9.34 -21.78
CA PRO A 241 -18.45 9.92 -22.39
C PRO A 241 -17.65 10.78 -21.40
N PRO A 242 -16.36 11.05 -21.69
CA PRO A 242 -15.58 12.00 -20.90
C PRO A 242 -16.32 13.32 -20.71
N ASP A 243 -16.17 13.89 -19.52
CA ASP A 243 -16.77 15.19 -19.20
C ASP A 243 -16.17 16.27 -20.11
N PRO A 244 -17.00 16.96 -20.92
CA PRO A 244 -16.52 17.98 -21.85
C PRO A 244 -15.90 19.20 -21.13
N ASP A 245 -16.35 19.47 -19.90
CA ASP A 245 -15.91 20.61 -19.10
C ASP A 245 -14.75 20.27 -18.16
N LEU A 246 -14.25 19.02 -18.19
CA LEU A 246 -13.13 18.57 -17.37
C LEU A 246 -11.87 19.39 -17.71
N LYS A 247 -11.38 20.14 -16.72
CA LYS A 247 -10.09 20.83 -16.86
C LYS A 247 -8.98 19.79 -16.85
N PRO A 248 -8.13 19.77 -17.89
CA PRO A 248 -6.99 18.87 -17.91
C PRO A 248 -6.05 19.16 -16.75
N ASP A 249 -5.64 18.10 -16.04
CA ASP A 249 -4.56 18.14 -15.04
C ASP A 249 -3.19 17.93 -15.71
N PHE A 250 -2.15 17.90 -14.90
CA PHE A 250 -0.84 17.40 -15.29
C PHE A 250 -0.43 16.33 -14.28
N SER A 251 -0.05 15.16 -14.79
CA SER A 251 0.54 14.12 -13.95
C SER A 251 2.06 14.27 -13.94
N GLU A 252 2.63 14.69 -12.81
CA GLU A 252 4.08 14.75 -12.64
C GLU A 252 4.70 13.35 -12.77
N ARG A 253 4.03 12.34 -12.24
CA ARG A 253 4.50 10.95 -12.30
C ARG A 253 4.69 10.45 -13.74
N PHE A 254 3.70 10.67 -14.62
CA PHE A 254 3.73 10.21 -16.00
C PHE A 254 4.20 11.30 -16.99
N HIS A 255 4.53 12.46 -16.47
CA HIS A 255 4.90 13.64 -17.25
C HIS A 255 3.91 13.93 -18.39
N LEU A 256 2.63 13.89 -18.06
CA LEU A 256 1.54 13.84 -19.03
C LEU A 256 0.44 14.84 -18.70
N ALA A 257 0.15 15.75 -19.68
CA ALA A 257 -0.97 16.67 -19.58
C ALA A 257 -2.31 15.95 -19.85
N GLY A 258 -3.33 16.26 -19.04
CA GLY A 258 -4.68 15.74 -19.22
C GLY A 258 -4.81 14.26 -18.83
N TYR A 259 -4.04 13.80 -17.88
CA TYR A 259 -4.10 12.42 -17.38
C TYR A 259 -5.50 12.04 -16.89
N ASN A 260 -6.19 12.92 -16.17
CA ASN A 260 -7.57 12.75 -15.74
C ASN A 260 -8.55 12.53 -16.91
N ARG A 261 -8.33 13.25 -18.02
CA ARG A 261 -9.14 13.09 -19.24
C ARG A 261 -8.88 11.74 -19.92
N ILE A 262 -7.60 11.33 -20.00
CA ILE A 262 -7.21 10.02 -20.54
C ILE A 262 -7.86 8.91 -19.74
N GLN A 263 -7.84 8.97 -18.40
CA GLN A 263 -8.50 7.98 -17.56
C GLN A 263 -10.01 7.88 -17.86
N GLN A 264 -10.71 9.01 -18.03
CA GLN A 264 -12.12 8.99 -18.40
C GLN A 264 -12.35 8.42 -19.82
N GLN A 265 -11.46 8.71 -20.78
CA GLN A 265 -11.53 8.14 -22.13
C GLN A 265 -11.37 6.63 -22.11
N GLU A 266 -10.35 6.12 -21.42
CA GLU A 266 -10.10 4.69 -21.27
C GLU A 266 -11.27 3.97 -20.57
N ALA A 267 -11.81 4.56 -19.52
CA ALA A 267 -12.94 3.99 -18.80
C ALA A 267 -14.20 3.91 -19.66
N TYR A 268 -14.49 4.93 -20.47
CA TYR A 268 -15.61 4.92 -21.39
C TYR A 268 -15.39 3.96 -22.58
N ALA A 269 -14.18 3.90 -23.12
CA ALA A 269 -13.82 2.95 -24.18
C ALA A 269 -13.96 1.50 -23.69
N PHE A 270 -13.56 1.24 -22.44
CA PHE A 270 -13.79 -0.07 -21.82
C PHE A 270 -15.29 -0.38 -21.70
N TYR A 271 -16.11 0.56 -21.25
CA TYR A 271 -17.57 0.36 -21.19
C TYR A 271 -18.14 0.01 -22.57
N GLN A 272 -17.78 0.76 -23.62
CA GLN A 272 -18.25 0.46 -24.98
C GLN A 272 -17.85 -0.94 -25.42
N LYS A 273 -16.63 -1.39 -25.08
CA LYS A 273 -16.16 -2.73 -25.35
C LYS A 273 -16.92 -3.77 -24.51
N TRP A 274 -17.13 -3.49 -23.23
CA TRP A 274 -17.84 -4.36 -22.27
C TRP A 274 -19.26 -4.70 -22.72
N ILE A 275 -19.96 -3.74 -23.32
CA ILE A 275 -21.32 -3.94 -23.80
C ILE A 275 -21.42 -4.42 -25.24
N SER A 276 -20.32 -4.52 -25.98
CA SER A 276 -20.33 -4.96 -27.38
C SER A 276 -20.74 -6.44 -27.52
N ALA A 277 -21.26 -6.82 -28.67
CA ALA A 277 -21.78 -8.16 -28.91
C ALA A 277 -20.65 -9.22 -28.99
N ASP A 278 -19.46 -8.81 -29.41
CA ASP A 278 -18.29 -9.67 -29.57
C ASP A 278 -17.46 -9.84 -28.29
N PHE A 279 -17.77 -9.08 -27.22
CA PHE A 279 -17.04 -9.21 -25.97
C PHE A 279 -17.62 -10.33 -25.11
N PRO A 280 -16.81 -11.31 -24.68
CA PRO A 280 -17.29 -12.40 -23.85
C PRO A 280 -17.75 -11.89 -22.48
N ARG A 281 -18.72 -12.58 -21.89
CA ARG A 281 -19.32 -12.16 -20.63
C ARG A 281 -18.54 -12.74 -19.46
N PHE A 282 -17.99 -11.87 -18.60
CA PHE A 282 -17.24 -12.20 -17.41
C PHE A 282 -17.83 -11.49 -16.19
N LEU A 283 -17.53 -11.99 -14.99
CA LEU A 283 -17.56 -11.19 -13.78
C LEU A 283 -16.16 -10.62 -13.54
N VAL A 284 -16.08 -9.34 -13.21
CA VAL A 284 -14.86 -8.73 -12.68
C VAL A 284 -15.14 -8.31 -11.26
N ILE A 285 -14.25 -8.61 -10.32
CA ILE A 285 -14.38 -8.13 -8.94
C ILE A 285 -13.14 -7.38 -8.50
N GLU A 286 -13.34 -6.34 -7.70
CA GLU A 286 -12.35 -5.67 -6.88
C GLU A 286 -12.67 -5.94 -5.43
N ILE A 287 -11.68 -6.36 -4.63
CA ILE A 287 -11.89 -6.84 -3.27
C ILE A 287 -11.73 -5.71 -2.26
N GLU A 288 -12.69 -5.57 -1.34
CA GLU A 288 -12.57 -4.74 -0.14
C GLU A 288 -11.99 -5.58 1.01
N HIS A 289 -10.74 -5.41 1.32
CA HIS A 289 -10.06 -6.13 2.39
C HIS A 289 -9.15 -5.23 3.25
N ALA A 290 -9.52 -3.96 3.39
CA ALA A 290 -8.86 -3.03 4.28
C ALA A 290 -8.82 -3.56 5.72
N ASN A 291 -7.75 -3.23 6.42
CA ASN A 291 -7.47 -3.69 7.77
C ASN A 291 -6.86 -2.56 8.61
N PRO A 292 -6.61 -2.76 9.90
CA PRO A 292 -6.04 -1.70 10.75
C PRO A 292 -4.65 -1.20 10.37
N TYR A 293 -3.98 -1.83 9.42
CA TYR A 293 -2.64 -1.43 8.97
C TYR A 293 -2.63 -0.77 7.60
N TYR A 294 -3.56 -1.16 6.69
CA TYR A 294 -3.53 -0.69 5.31
C TYR A 294 -4.88 -0.83 4.60
N ASP A 295 -4.95 -0.33 3.37
CA ASP A 295 -6.13 -0.40 2.51
C ASP A 295 -6.37 -1.78 1.90
N ASP A 296 -5.39 -2.67 1.92
CA ASP A 296 -5.49 -4.07 1.55
C ASP A 296 -4.75 -4.99 2.53
N SER A 297 -4.87 -6.30 2.36
CA SER A 297 -4.28 -7.32 3.24
C SER A 297 -3.17 -8.13 2.58
N TYR A 298 -2.72 -7.75 1.38
CA TYR A 298 -1.86 -8.57 0.53
C TYR A 298 -2.46 -9.94 0.17
N ALA A 299 -3.76 -10.12 0.41
CA ALA A 299 -4.54 -11.33 0.11
C ALA A 299 -3.94 -12.65 0.62
N VAL A 300 -3.13 -12.63 1.67
CA VAL A 300 -2.46 -13.80 2.26
C VAL A 300 -2.79 -13.98 3.74
N ASN A 301 -2.50 -15.15 4.27
CA ASN A 301 -2.54 -15.39 5.71
C ASN A 301 -1.28 -14.81 6.35
N SER A 302 -1.45 -14.01 7.41
CA SER A 302 -0.38 -13.31 8.09
C SER A 302 -0.49 -13.48 9.61
N ALA A 303 0.64 -13.50 10.30
CA ALA A 303 0.69 -13.59 11.76
C ALA A 303 0.08 -12.35 12.44
N ASN A 304 0.16 -11.18 11.79
CA ASN A 304 -0.32 -9.93 12.38
C ASN A 304 -1.70 -9.50 11.87
N LEU A 305 -2.06 -9.85 10.63
CA LEU A 305 -3.35 -9.47 10.03
C LEU A 305 -4.40 -10.58 10.15
N GLY A 306 -3.98 -11.84 10.33
CA GLY A 306 -4.86 -12.98 10.36
C GLY A 306 -5.05 -13.66 9.00
N PRO A 307 -6.04 -14.57 8.87
CA PRO A 307 -6.18 -15.43 7.70
C PRO A 307 -6.93 -14.77 6.53
N TYR A 308 -6.47 -13.62 6.04
CA TYR A 308 -7.12 -12.92 4.92
C TYR A 308 -7.11 -13.73 3.63
N GLY A 309 -6.01 -14.42 3.32
CA GLY A 309 -5.96 -15.30 2.16
C GLY A 309 -7.05 -16.37 2.19
N ASP A 310 -7.21 -17.04 3.32
CA ASP A 310 -8.27 -18.04 3.51
C ASP A 310 -9.67 -17.41 3.48
N ALA A 311 -9.86 -16.26 4.11
CA ALA A 311 -11.15 -15.59 4.15
C ALA A 311 -11.60 -15.12 2.75
N ILE A 312 -10.70 -14.56 1.97
CA ILE A 312 -10.99 -14.19 0.57
C ILE A 312 -11.35 -15.43 -0.25
N ASN A 313 -10.51 -16.47 -0.21
CA ASN A 313 -10.65 -17.61 -1.10
C ASN A 313 -11.72 -18.62 -0.66
N LYS A 314 -12.01 -18.74 0.64
CA LYS A 314 -12.94 -19.74 1.18
C LYS A 314 -14.29 -19.16 1.61
N GLU A 315 -14.39 -17.84 1.85
CA GLU A 315 -15.63 -17.19 2.27
C GLU A 315 -16.13 -16.21 1.18
N LEU A 316 -15.32 -15.20 0.77
CA LEU A 316 -15.77 -14.15 -0.15
C LEU A 316 -15.99 -14.66 -1.58
N ILE A 317 -14.99 -15.27 -2.21
CA ILE A 317 -15.06 -15.73 -3.61
C ILE A 317 -16.23 -16.70 -3.84
N PRO A 318 -16.43 -17.75 -3.00
CA PRO A 318 -17.58 -18.63 -3.16
C PRO A 318 -18.93 -17.91 -3.04
N GLU A 319 -19.03 -16.93 -2.16
CA GLU A 319 -20.27 -16.16 -1.98
C GLU A 319 -20.53 -15.21 -3.15
N VAL A 320 -19.50 -14.57 -3.71
CA VAL A 320 -19.62 -13.79 -4.95
C VAL A 320 -20.13 -14.68 -6.09
N GLU A 321 -19.49 -15.83 -6.31
CA GLU A 321 -19.89 -16.74 -7.40
C GLU A 321 -21.29 -17.29 -7.22
N ARG A 322 -21.71 -17.58 -5.99
CA ARG A 322 -23.05 -18.03 -5.68
C ARG A 322 -24.10 -16.95 -5.99
N ARG A 323 -23.86 -15.70 -5.59
CA ARG A 323 -24.79 -14.59 -5.79
C ARG A 323 -24.83 -14.10 -7.23
N PHE A 324 -23.68 -14.05 -7.88
CA PHE A 324 -23.53 -13.47 -9.22
C PHE A 324 -23.33 -14.51 -10.31
N ARG A 325 -23.67 -15.78 -10.03
CA ARG A 325 -23.66 -16.87 -11.02
C ARG A 325 -22.28 -17.10 -11.65
N GLY A 326 -21.23 -17.08 -10.85
CA GLY A 326 -19.93 -17.57 -11.27
C GLY A 326 -19.96 -19.07 -11.61
N ILE A 327 -19.02 -19.52 -12.44
CA ILE A 327 -18.85 -20.95 -12.77
C ILE A 327 -18.50 -21.77 -11.52
N GLY A 328 -17.82 -21.18 -10.56
CA GLY A 328 -17.48 -21.81 -9.28
C GLY A 328 -16.34 -22.84 -9.36
N ALA A 329 -15.52 -22.79 -10.39
CA ALA A 329 -14.46 -23.75 -10.62
C ALA A 329 -13.12 -23.07 -10.96
N GLY A 330 -12.02 -23.62 -10.43
CA GLY A 330 -10.69 -23.02 -10.57
C GLY A 330 -10.25 -22.80 -12.02
N TRP A 331 -10.65 -23.66 -12.97
CA TRP A 331 -10.32 -23.49 -14.38
C TRP A 331 -10.93 -22.21 -15.01
N ALA A 332 -11.95 -21.63 -14.39
CA ALA A 332 -12.66 -20.43 -14.85
C ALA A 332 -12.34 -19.17 -14.01
N ARG A 333 -11.38 -19.23 -13.09
CA ARG A 333 -10.96 -18.09 -12.28
C ARG A 333 -9.57 -17.63 -12.64
N PHE A 334 -9.39 -16.32 -12.74
CA PHE A 334 -8.10 -15.68 -13.04
C PHE A 334 -7.87 -14.54 -12.06
N THR A 335 -6.61 -14.29 -11.75
CA THR A 335 -6.20 -13.22 -10.83
C THR A 335 -5.22 -12.28 -11.55
N TYR A 336 -5.34 -11.00 -11.32
CA TYR A 336 -4.52 -9.99 -11.96
C TYR A 336 -4.48 -8.70 -11.13
N GLY A 337 -3.48 -7.88 -11.37
CA GLY A 337 -3.30 -6.59 -10.71
C GLY A 337 -1.95 -5.98 -11.02
N GLY A 338 -1.73 -4.79 -10.47
CA GLY A 338 -0.46 -4.07 -10.61
C GLY A 338 0.07 -3.63 -9.25
N SER A 339 1.41 -3.51 -9.12
CA SER A 339 2.07 -3.11 -7.87
C SER A 339 1.74 -4.09 -6.74
N THR A 340 1.22 -3.64 -5.62
CA THR A 340 0.65 -4.48 -4.56
C THR A 340 -0.26 -5.55 -5.14
N GLY A 341 -1.21 -5.16 -6.01
CA GLY A 341 -2.12 -6.11 -6.64
C GLY A 341 -1.44 -7.11 -7.58
N GLY A 342 -0.30 -6.77 -8.16
CA GLY A 342 0.54 -7.70 -8.93
C GLY A 342 1.15 -8.78 -8.05
N TRP A 343 1.66 -8.40 -6.88
CA TRP A 343 2.16 -9.33 -5.88
C TRP A 343 1.03 -10.22 -5.35
N GLU A 344 -0.12 -9.63 -4.99
CA GLU A 344 -1.30 -10.35 -4.51
C GLU A 344 -1.81 -11.38 -5.54
N ALA A 345 -1.87 -10.99 -6.81
CA ALA A 345 -2.29 -11.88 -7.89
C ALA A 345 -1.37 -13.10 -8.00
N LEU A 346 -0.05 -12.89 -7.96
CA LEU A 346 0.92 -13.98 -7.96
C LEU A 346 0.84 -14.82 -6.69
N ALA A 347 0.78 -14.20 -5.52
CA ALA A 347 0.67 -14.88 -4.22
C ALA A 347 -0.58 -15.74 -4.14
N THR A 348 -1.73 -15.22 -4.56
CA THR A 348 -3.00 -15.95 -4.60
C THR A 348 -2.88 -17.19 -5.50
N GLN A 349 -2.27 -17.07 -6.69
CA GLN A 349 -2.03 -18.21 -7.57
C GLN A 349 -1.08 -19.23 -6.95
N VAL A 350 -0.04 -18.80 -6.22
CA VAL A 350 0.96 -19.68 -5.61
C VAL A 350 0.40 -20.42 -4.39
N PHE A 351 -0.30 -19.71 -3.51
CA PHE A 351 -0.82 -20.28 -2.26
C PHE A 351 -2.14 -21.04 -2.45
N TYR A 352 -2.92 -20.71 -3.50
CA TYR A 352 -4.18 -21.38 -3.86
C TYR A 352 -4.14 -21.91 -5.30
N PRO A 353 -3.17 -22.77 -5.68
CA PRO A 353 -2.83 -23.05 -7.08
C PRO A 353 -3.90 -23.81 -7.86
N GLU A 354 -4.83 -24.47 -7.16
CA GLU A 354 -5.97 -25.19 -7.78
C GLU A 354 -7.21 -24.31 -7.92
N MET A 355 -7.25 -23.18 -7.19
CA MET A 355 -8.39 -22.28 -7.22
C MET A 355 -8.36 -21.31 -8.40
N TYR A 356 -7.20 -21.14 -9.05
CA TYR A 356 -7.00 -20.19 -10.14
C TYR A 356 -6.29 -20.83 -11.33
N ASN A 357 -6.58 -20.33 -12.52
CA ASN A 357 -6.07 -20.84 -13.80
C ASN A 357 -5.07 -19.91 -14.47
N GLY A 358 -4.67 -18.84 -13.83
CA GLY A 358 -3.66 -17.90 -14.31
C GLY A 358 -3.59 -16.64 -13.48
N ALA A 359 -2.36 -16.17 -13.24
CA ALA A 359 -2.04 -14.90 -12.61
C ALA A 359 -1.32 -14.00 -13.62
N PHE A 360 -1.82 -12.77 -13.76
CA PHE A 360 -1.26 -11.72 -14.61
C PHE A 360 -0.80 -10.57 -13.70
N ALA A 361 0.47 -10.60 -13.32
CA ALA A 361 1.06 -9.71 -12.35
C ALA A 361 1.86 -8.60 -13.05
N ALA A 362 1.33 -7.38 -13.06
CA ALA A 362 2.01 -6.21 -13.60
C ALA A 362 2.82 -5.52 -12.50
N CYS A 363 4.06 -5.14 -12.82
CA CYS A 363 4.95 -4.41 -11.90
C CYS A 363 4.83 -4.85 -10.42
N PRO A 364 4.85 -6.17 -10.13
CA PRO A 364 4.55 -6.63 -8.79
C PRO A 364 5.52 -6.03 -7.77
N ASP A 365 5.03 -5.78 -6.56
CA ASP A 365 5.87 -5.53 -5.39
C ASP A 365 6.93 -6.63 -5.26
N PRO A 366 7.98 -6.46 -4.46
CA PRO A 366 9.12 -7.37 -4.49
C PRO A 366 8.74 -8.84 -4.33
N ILE A 367 8.85 -9.62 -5.41
CA ILE A 367 8.59 -11.08 -5.43
C ILE A 367 9.83 -11.89 -5.05
N ASP A 368 10.99 -11.23 -4.98
CA ASP A 368 12.27 -11.79 -4.56
C ASP A 368 12.96 -10.75 -3.66
N PHE A 369 13.14 -11.07 -2.39
CA PHE A 369 13.68 -10.11 -1.43
C PHE A 369 15.21 -9.95 -1.48
N ARG A 370 15.89 -10.54 -2.47
CA ARG A 370 17.24 -10.10 -2.88
C ARG A 370 17.19 -8.71 -3.52
N ALA A 371 16.01 -8.27 -3.92
CA ALA A 371 15.72 -6.90 -4.34
C ALA A 371 14.39 -6.45 -3.72
N TYR A 372 14.39 -6.23 -2.41
CA TYR A 372 13.31 -5.52 -1.72
C TYR A 372 13.42 -4.04 -2.10
N THR A 373 12.73 -3.66 -3.18
CA THR A 373 13.09 -2.53 -4.03
C THR A 373 14.54 -2.66 -4.52
N ILE A 374 15.51 -2.01 -3.91
CA ILE A 374 16.95 -2.12 -4.21
C ILE A 374 17.79 -2.70 -3.06
N ILE A 375 17.15 -3.20 -2.01
CA ILE A 375 17.80 -3.71 -0.81
C ILE A 375 17.87 -5.25 -0.90
N ASP A 376 19.05 -5.83 -0.77
CA ASP A 376 19.19 -7.28 -0.56
C ASP A 376 19.00 -7.57 0.93
N LEU A 377 17.77 -7.95 1.35
CA LEU A 377 17.45 -8.23 2.75
C LEU A 377 18.29 -9.36 3.36
N TYR A 378 18.94 -10.18 2.54
CA TYR A 378 19.73 -11.33 2.99
C TYR A 378 21.20 -11.03 3.17
N LYS A 379 21.70 -9.94 2.56
CA LYS A 379 23.12 -9.59 2.57
C LYS A 379 23.41 -8.21 3.13
N ASP A 380 22.50 -7.25 2.92
CA ASP A 380 22.71 -5.89 3.37
C ASP A 380 22.57 -5.76 4.88
N ALA A 381 23.44 -4.98 5.49
CA ALA A 381 23.34 -4.67 6.92
C ALA A 381 22.41 -3.49 7.22
N ASN A 382 22.18 -2.63 6.21
CA ASN A 382 21.41 -1.39 6.37
C ASN A 382 20.52 -1.11 5.17
N ALA A 383 19.25 -0.78 5.44
CA ALA A 383 18.25 -0.49 4.42
C ALA A 383 18.43 0.88 3.77
N TYR A 384 19.05 1.85 4.46
CA TYR A 384 19.12 3.24 4.02
C TYR A 384 20.40 3.56 3.27
N THR A 385 21.51 2.97 3.68
CA THR A 385 22.83 3.36 3.16
C THR A 385 23.61 2.20 2.60
N LEU A 386 24.28 2.47 1.49
CA LEU A 386 25.42 1.68 1.01
C LEU A 386 26.69 2.29 1.59
N LYS A 387 27.43 1.51 2.38
CA LYS A 387 28.65 1.97 3.04
C LYS A 387 29.87 1.45 2.32
N GLY A 388 30.69 2.36 1.79
CA GLY A 388 32.05 2.08 1.31
C GLY A 388 33.11 2.36 2.39
N GLU A 389 34.37 2.23 2.03
CA GLU A 389 35.51 2.48 2.95
C GLU A 389 35.59 3.96 3.35
N ALA A 390 35.43 4.87 2.39
CA ALA A 390 35.62 6.30 2.59
C ALA A 390 34.34 7.14 2.51
N SER A 391 33.24 6.55 2.06
CA SER A 391 31.98 7.27 1.86
C SER A 391 30.77 6.36 2.01
N SER A 392 29.60 6.96 2.13
CA SER A 392 28.30 6.26 2.08
C SER A 392 27.36 6.95 1.11
N VAL A 393 26.45 6.19 0.53
CA VAL A 393 25.42 6.70 -0.38
C VAL A 393 24.06 6.30 0.16
N GLU A 394 23.11 7.25 0.19
CA GLU A 394 21.70 6.96 0.51
C GLU A 394 21.07 6.13 -0.61
N ARG A 395 20.28 5.12 -0.25
CA ARG A 395 19.57 4.28 -1.22
C ARG A 395 18.34 5.00 -1.74
N PRO A 396 18.13 5.08 -3.07
CA PRO A 396 16.90 5.66 -3.61
C PRO A 396 15.68 4.78 -3.32
N ALA A 397 14.51 5.41 -3.22
CA ALA A 397 13.23 4.74 -3.10
C ALA A 397 12.32 5.05 -4.30
N PHE A 398 12.31 6.29 -4.75
CA PHE A 398 11.48 6.73 -5.85
C PHE A 398 12.28 7.58 -6.85
N ARG A 399 12.06 7.33 -8.13
CA ARG A 399 12.66 8.08 -9.25
C ARG A 399 11.60 8.46 -10.28
N ASN A 400 11.86 9.54 -11.03
CA ASN A 400 11.04 9.89 -12.20
C ASN A 400 11.50 9.12 -13.45
N TYR A 401 10.85 9.40 -14.59
CA TYR A 401 11.13 8.79 -15.89
C TYR A 401 12.55 9.07 -16.45
N LEU A 402 13.23 10.12 -15.98
CA LEU A 402 14.63 10.43 -16.30
C LEU A 402 15.63 9.71 -15.38
N GLY A 403 15.15 9.05 -14.33
CA GLY A 403 15.99 8.42 -13.31
C GLY A 403 16.44 9.37 -12.19
N GLU A 404 15.90 10.59 -12.13
CA GLU A 404 16.16 11.52 -11.02
C GLU A 404 15.46 11.02 -9.75
N VAL A 405 16.23 10.97 -8.66
CA VAL A 405 15.74 10.47 -7.36
C VAL A 405 15.02 11.58 -6.62
N PHE A 406 13.76 11.36 -6.30
CA PHE A 406 12.93 12.29 -5.51
C PHE A 406 12.82 11.89 -4.04
N ALA A 407 12.93 10.60 -3.74
CA ALA A 407 12.91 10.11 -2.37
C ALA A 407 13.95 9.02 -2.17
N THR A 408 14.54 8.99 -0.98
CA THR A 408 15.40 7.91 -0.51
C THR A 408 14.59 6.92 0.33
N GLN A 409 15.16 5.74 0.59
CA GLN A 409 14.56 4.74 1.50
C GLN A 409 14.32 5.32 2.90
N ARG A 410 15.19 6.22 3.34
CA ARG A 410 15.05 6.94 4.60
C ARG A 410 13.86 7.90 4.58
N ASP A 411 13.70 8.68 3.50
CA ASP A 411 12.61 9.65 3.38
C ASP A 411 11.25 8.98 3.49
N GLU A 412 11.02 7.91 2.73
CA GLU A 412 9.76 7.15 2.77
C GLU A 412 9.47 6.60 4.17
N ASN A 413 10.45 5.94 4.77
CA ASN A 413 10.29 5.35 6.10
C ASN A 413 10.15 6.40 7.22
N TYR A 414 10.81 7.56 7.10
CA TYR A 414 10.66 8.64 8.06
C TYR A 414 9.31 9.33 7.91
N MET A 415 8.83 9.53 6.67
CA MET A 415 7.49 10.04 6.43
C MET A 415 6.43 9.10 7.06
N GLU A 416 6.53 7.80 6.85
CA GLU A 416 5.63 6.83 7.49
C GLU A 416 5.73 6.89 9.02
N LEU A 417 6.94 6.94 9.59
CA LEU A 417 7.15 6.97 11.04
C LEU A 417 6.55 8.24 11.69
N THR A 418 6.47 9.35 10.96
CA THR A 418 5.74 10.53 11.46
C THR A 418 4.24 10.29 11.54
N GLN A 419 3.67 9.56 10.60
CA GLN A 419 2.24 9.28 10.49
C GLN A 419 1.79 8.16 11.44
N GLY A 420 2.68 7.19 11.73
CA GLY A 420 2.41 6.10 12.67
C GLY A 420 3.66 5.29 12.99
N ASP A 421 3.81 4.84 14.22
CA ASP A 421 4.80 3.85 14.61
C ASP A 421 4.20 2.44 14.61
N ARG A 422 5.03 1.40 14.81
CA ARG A 422 4.59 0.00 14.93
C ARG A 422 3.72 -0.47 13.75
N SER A 423 4.07 -0.06 12.54
CA SER A 423 3.35 -0.34 11.28
C SER A 423 1.93 0.25 11.21
N ARG A 424 1.66 1.40 11.88
CA ARG A 424 0.34 2.02 11.94
C ARG A 424 0.21 3.30 11.10
N SER A 425 1.15 3.55 10.20
CA SER A 425 1.13 4.75 9.34
C SER A 425 0.06 4.70 8.25
N GLY A 426 -0.34 3.50 7.82
CA GLY A 426 -1.11 3.29 6.60
C GLY A 426 -0.28 3.39 5.32
N GLY A 427 1.06 3.30 5.42
CA GLY A 427 1.99 3.38 4.31
C GLY A 427 2.52 2.03 3.83
N GLN A 428 3.21 2.05 2.69
CA GLN A 428 3.63 0.85 1.95
C GLN A 428 4.69 0.00 2.68
N TYR A 429 5.68 0.64 3.30
CA TYR A 429 6.71 -0.09 4.04
C TYR A 429 6.15 -0.68 5.35
N ASP A 430 5.21 0.02 5.97
CA ASP A 430 4.55 -0.44 7.17
C ASP A 430 3.65 -1.65 6.90
N ILE A 431 2.91 -1.69 5.75
CA ILE A 431 2.11 -2.87 5.42
C ILE A 431 2.99 -4.06 5.08
N TRP A 432 4.08 -3.89 4.33
CA TRP A 432 5.00 -4.99 4.08
C TRP A 432 5.51 -5.60 5.39
N GLN A 433 5.89 -4.73 6.33
CA GLN A 433 6.29 -5.17 7.65
C GLN A 433 5.16 -5.86 8.41
N ALA A 434 3.95 -5.33 8.36
CA ALA A 434 2.79 -5.91 9.05
C ALA A 434 2.40 -7.28 8.49
N VAL A 435 2.39 -7.43 7.16
CA VAL A 435 2.03 -8.69 6.51
C VAL A 435 3.12 -9.75 6.67
N PHE A 436 4.38 -9.38 6.38
CA PHE A 436 5.44 -10.36 6.18
C PHE A 436 6.21 -10.71 7.47
N SER A 437 6.10 -9.90 8.53
CA SER A 437 6.87 -10.11 9.75
C SER A 437 6.18 -11.06 10.75
N PRO A 438 6.98 -11.76 11.60
CA PRO A 438 6.44 -12.42 12.78
C PRO A 438 5.95 -11.37 13.78
N VAL A 439 5.18 -11.82 14.77
CA VAL A 439 4.75 -11.00 15.90
C VAL A 439 5.96 -10.61 16.74
N GLY A 440 6.07 -9.33 17.06
CA GLY A 440 7.09 -8.80 17.97
C GLY A 440 6.75 -9.03 19.44
N PRO A 441 7.71 -8.78 20.34
CA PRO A 441 7.52 -8.99 21.78
C PRO A 441 6.48 -8.06 22.41
N ASP A 442 6.18 -6.93 21.77
CA ASP A 442 5.15 -5.97 22.19
C ASP A 442 3.77 -6.26 21.56
N GLY A 443 3.65 -7.36 20.80
CA GLY A 443 2.44 -7.81 20.15
C GLY A 443 2.20 -7.20 18.75
N TYR A 444 2.95 -6.18 18.37
CA TYR A 444 2.92 -5.56 17.03
C TYR A 444 3.86 -6.30 16.06
N PRO A 445 3.81 -5.97 14.75
CA PRO A 445 4.74 -6.56 13.78
C PRO A 445 6.20 -6.31 14.15
N LYS A 446 7.04 -7.38 14.14
CA LYS A 446 8.46 -7.22 14.40
C LYS A 446 9.12 -6.48 13.23
N PRO A 447 9.87 -5.39 13.48
CA PRO A 447 10.51 -4.63 12.41
C PRO A 447 11.50 -5.47 11.58
N ILE A 448 11.42 -5.36 10.25
CA ILE A 448 12.43 -5.93 9.32
C ILE A 448 13.75 -5.16 9.42
N PHE A 449 13.66 -3.87 9.67
CA PHE A 449 14.79 -3.01 10.03
C PHE A 449 14.31 -1.93 11.02
N ASP A 450 15.23 -1.46 11.84
CA ASP A 450 14.97 -0.30 12.69
C ASP A 450 14.72 0.95 11.84
N LYS A 451 13.52 1.53 11.93
CA LYS A 451 13.10 2.64 11.06
C LYS A 451 13.89 3.95 11.28
N VAL A 452 14.60 4.10 12.40
CA VAL A 452 15.44 5.28 12.65
C VAL A 452 16.84 5.08 12.09
N THR A 453 17.44 3.91 12.31
CA THR A 453 18.84 3.63 11.94
C THR A 453 19.00 2.91 10.59
N GLY A 454 17.96 2.24 10.12
CA GLY A 454 17.99 1.41 8.92
C GLY A 454 18.65 0.04 9.11
N VAL A 455 19.06 -0.35 10.33
CA VAL A 455 19.72 -1.62 10.60
C VAL A 455 18.74 -2.77 10.39
N ILE A 456 19.07 -3.70 9.49
CA ILE A 456 18.25 -4.86 9.13
C ILE A 456 18.36 -5.94 10.20
N ASP A 457 17.22 -6.58 10.55
CA ASP A 457 17.16 -7.77 11.41
C ASP A 457 17.23 -9.04 10.55
N PRO A 458 18.39 -9.77 10.54
CA PRO A 458 18.53 -10.95 9.70
C PRO A 458 17.55 -12.08 10.07
N SER A 459 17.08 -12.13 11.31
CA SER A 459 16.12 -13.15 11.76
C SER A 459 14.73 -12.92 11.16
N VAL A 460 14.34 -11.66 11.00
CA VAL A 460 13.09 -11.29 10.34
C VAL A 460 13.22 -11.49 8.82
N ALA A 461 14.37 -11.12 8.23
CA ALA A 461 14.64 -11.38 6.82
C ALA A 461 14.57 -12.87 6.47
N ALA A 462 15.11 -13.75 7.32
CA ALA A 462 14.99 -15.19 7.16
C ALA A 462 13.52 -15.68 7.24
N TYR A 463 12.72 -15.11 8.14
CA TYR A 463 11.30 -15.42 8.24
C TYR A 463 10.55 -15.00 6.96
N TRP A 464 10.80 -13.78 6.45
CA TRP A 464 10.21 -13.30 5.21
C TRP A 464 10.55 -14.20 4.03
N ARG A 465 11.83 -14.65 3.93
CA ARG A 465 12.26 -15.56 2.86
C ARG A 465 11.44 -16.84 2.82
N GLU A 466 11.25 -17.48 3.98
CA GLU A 466 10.60 -18.78 4.04
C GLU A 466 9.08 -18.70 3.83
N HIS A 467 8.46 -17.55 4.16
CA HIS A 467 7.00 -17.42 4.20
C HIS A 467 6.41 -16.54 3.09
N PHE A 468 7.17 -15.58 2.54
CA PHE A 468 6.62 -14.55 1.66
C PHE A 468 7.50 -14.20 0.44
N ASP A 469 8.76 -14.63 0.34
CA ASP A 469 9.55 -14.52 -0.89
C ASP A 469 8.98 -15.48 -1.94
N LEU A 470 8.11 -14.98 -2.81
CA LEU A 470 7.36 -15.83 -3.75
C LEU A 470 8.28 -16.58 -4.69
N SER A 471 9.37 -15.97 -5.15
CA SER A 471 10.32 -16.62 -6.04
C SER A 471 11.07 -17.76 -5.35
N HIS A 472 11.43 -17.56 -4.07
CA HIS A 472 12.04 -18.59 -3.24
C HIS A 472 11.05 -19.76 -2.99
N ILE A 473 9.82 -19.45 -2.59
CA ILE A 473 8.76 -20.43 -2.31
C ILE A 473 8.46 -21.28 -3.55
N ILE A 474 8.29 -20.65 -4.71
CA ILE A 474 8.07 -21.36 -5.97
C ILE A 474 9.22 -22.31 -6.26
N ALA A 475 10.47 -21.84 -6.15
CA ALA A 475 11.64 -22.67 -6.43
C ALA A 475 11.80 -23.82 -5.42
N ARG A 476 11.63 -23.55 -4.13
CA ARG A 476 11.71 -24.53 -3.05
C ARG A 476 10.68 -25.64 -3.20
N ASP A 477 9.44 -25.27 -3.51
CA ASP A 477 8.30 -26.18 -3.50
C ASP A 477 7.89 -26.63 -4.91
N TRP A 478 8.69 -26.34 -5.94
CA TRP A 478 8.34 -26.57 -7.33
C TRP A 478 7.92 -28.01 -7.63
N LYS A 479 8.53 -29.00 -7.02
CA LYS A 479 8.17 -30.41 -7.23
C LYS A 479 6.67 -30.66 -6.99
N SER A 480 6.09 -30.02 -6.00
CA SER A 480 4.67 -30.14 -5.64
C SER A 480 3.78 -29.11 -6.35
N LEU A 481 4.35 -27.96 -6.72
CA LEU A 481 3.63 -26.87 -7.36
C LEU A 481 3.57 -27.01 -8.89
N ALA A 482 4.55 -27.63 -9.53
CA ALA A 482 4.63 -27.75 -10.99
C ALA A 482 3.34 -28.27 -11.65
N PRO A 483 2.72 -29.36 -11.21
CA PRO A 483 1.48 -29.85 -11.83
C PRO A 483 0.31 -28.86 -11.77
N LYS A 484 0.38 -27.90 -10.84
CA LYS A 484 -0.68 -26.94 -10.54
C LYS A 484 -0.43 -25.55 -11.10
N LEU A 485 0.86 -25.19 -11.34
CA LEU A 485 1.28 -23.82 -11.73
C LEU A 485 1.80 -23.69 -13.15
N GLN A 486 2.13 -24.79 -13.85
CA GLN A 486 2.63 -24.72 -15.22
C GLN A 486 1.67 -23.95 -16.14
N GLY A 487 2.20 -22.93 -16.84
CA GLY A 487 1.46 -22.07 -17.75
C GLY A 487 0.51 -21.07 -17.08
N LYS A 488 0.66 -20.83 -15.76
CA LYS A 488 -0.23 -19.93 -15.00
C LYS A 488 0.44 -18.65 -14.50
N ILE A 489 1.76 -18.50 -14.65
CA ILE A 489 2.51 -17.34 -14.12
C ILE A 489 2.89 -16.42 -15.27
N HIS A 490 2.37 -15.20 -15.27
CA HIS A 490 2.66 -14.17 -16.26
C HIS A 490 3.05 -12.88 -15.53
N LEU A 491 4.28 -12.40 -15.78
CA LEU A 491 4.84 -11.21 -15.13
C LEU A 491 5.12 -10.13 -16.18
N TYR A 492 4.84 -8.90 -15.83
CA TYR A 492 5.06 -7.72 -16.66
C TYR A 492 5.71 -6.63 -15.82
N VAL A 493 6.76 -5.98 -16.30
CA VAL A 493 7.40 -4.87 -15.58
C VAL A 493 8.07 -3.90 -16.54
N GLY A 494 8.04 -2.61 -16.21
CA GLY A 494 8.76 -1.58 -16.96
C GLY A 494 10.25 -1.53 -16.55
N ASN A 495 11.16 -1.37 -17.51
CA ASN A 495 12.60 -1.19 -17.20
C ASN A 495 12.88 0.12 -16.45
N GLY A 496 11.99 1.10 -16.59
CA GLY A 496 12.03 2.39 -15.91
C GLY A 496 11.19 2.45 -14.64
N ASP A 497 10.80 1.32 -14.05
CA ASP A 497 9.92 1.29 -12.87
C ASP A 497 10.38 2.29 -11.81
N ASN A 498 9.45 3.15 -11.37
CA ASN A 498 9.74 4.29 -10.49
C ASN A 498 10.19 3.84 -9.09
N TYR A 499 9.75 2.66 -8.62
CA TYR A 499 10.06 2.09 -7.31
C TYR A 499 11.12 0.99 -7.36
N TYR A 500 11.81 0.85 -8.49
CA TYR A 500 12.87 -0.15 -8.68
C TYR A 500 12.42 -1.61 -8.57
N LEU A 501 11.15 -1.90 -8.87
CA LEU A 501 10.60 -3.26 -8.74
C LEU A 501 11.10 -4.22 -9.83
N THR A 502 11.71 -3.71 -10.89
CA THR A 502 12.25 -4.48 -12.01
C THR A 502 13.26 -5.54 -11.57
N ASP A 503 14.13 -5.21 -10.63
CA ASP A 503 15.22 -6.10 -10.20
C ASP A 503 14.69 -7.35 -9.48
N SER A 504 13.62 -7.21 -8.72
CA SER A 504 12.92 -8.33 -8.08
C SER A 504 12.34 -9.29 -9.12
N VAL A 505 11.84 -8.77 -10.25
CA VAL A 505 11.33 -9.59 -11.36
C VAL A 505 12.48 -10.27 -12.11
N TYR A 506 13.63 -9.62 -12.32
CA TYR A 506 14.81 -10.25 -12.91
C TYR A 506 15.27 -11.46 -12.08
N PHE A 507 15.40 -11.29 -10.77
CA PHE A 507 15.79 -12.40 -9.89
C PHE A 507 14.73 -13.50 -9.82
N GLY A 508 13.45 -13.13 -9.87
CA GLY A 508 12.34 -14.07 -9.98
C GLY A 508 12.40 -14.87 -11.28
N GLN A 509 12.64 -14.21 -12.41
CA GLN A 509 12.79 -14.85 -13.72
C GLN A 509 13.95 -15.86 -13.73
N GLU A 510 15.12 -15.49 -13.22
CA GLU A 510 16.27 -16.41 -13.11
C GLU A 510 15.89 -17.73 -12.43
N ARG A 511 15.13 -17.65 -11.33
CA ARG A 511 14.65 -18.84 -10.62
C ARG A 511 13.60 -19.62 -11.42
N LEU A 512 12.63 -18.91 -12.03
CA LEU A 512 11.58 -19.54 -12.84
C LEU A 512 12.15 -20.30 -14.04
N GLU A 513 13.13 -19.74 -14.74
CA GLU A 513 13.77 -20.35 -15.89
C GLU A 513 14.65 -21.56 -15.52
N ALA A 514 15.16 -21.61 -14.31
CA ALA A 514 15.93 -22.74 -13.80
C ALA A 514 15.06 -23.95 -13.41
N LEU A 515 13.73 -23.82 -13.32
CA LEU A 515 12.82 -24.86 -12.85
C LEU A 515 12.74 -26.07 -13.80
N LYS A 516 12.62 -27.25 -13.20
CA LYS A 516 12.41 -28.52 -13.91
C LYS A 516 11.26 -29.30 -13.27
N PRO A 517 10.16 -29.61 -14.01
CA PRO A 517 9.88 -29.20 -15.39
C PRO A 517 9.76 -27.67 -15.52
N ALA A 518 9.82 -27.15 -16.76
CA ALA A 518 9.71 -25.71 -17.01
C ALA A 518 8.38 -25.14 -16.49
N TYR A 519 8.40 -23.89 -15.99
CA TYR A 519 7.18 -23.22 -15.49
C TYR A 519 6.17 -22.88 -16.60
N ALA A 520 6.61 -22.80 -17.85
CA ALA A 520 5.80 -22.59 -19.05
C ALA A 520 4.88 -21.35 -19.02
N GLY A 521 5.28 -20.34 -18.27
CA GLY A 521 4.65 -19.02 -18.19
C GLY A 521 5.42 -17.99 -19.02
N SER A 522 5.27 -16.71 -18.70
CA SER A 522 5.94 -15.61 -19.41
C SER A 522 6.38 -14.49 -18.48
N VAL A 523 7.50 -13.87 -18.84
CA VAL A 523 7.96 -12.59 -18.26
C VAL A 523 8.18 -11.62 -19.42
N ALA A 524 7.67 -10.40 -19.31
CA ALA A 524 7.84 -9.37 -20.33
C ALA A 524 8.28 -8.06 -19.70
N TYR A 525 9.17 -7.35 -20.40
CA TYR A 525 9.72 -6.07 -19.99
C TYR A 525 9.31 -4.97 -20.95
N GLY A 526 8.81 -3.85 -20.40
CA GLY A 526 8.52 -2.65 -21.16
C GLY A 526 9.76 -1.78 -21.30
N ASP A 527 10.21 -1.52 -22.54
CA ASP A 527 11.35 -0.64 -22.77
C ASP A 527 10.99 0.79 -22.37
N ARG A 528 11.77 1.34 -21.41
CA ARG A 528 11.57 2.67 -20.80
C ARG A 528 10.19 2.86 -20.16
N ALA A 529 9.42 1.81 -20.00
CA ALA A 529 8.13 1.85 -19.34
C ALA A 529 8.30 2.03 -17.82
N GLU A 530 7.42 2.80 -17.25
CA GLU A 530 7.39 3.13 -15.83
C GLU A 530 6.57 2.15 -15.01
N HIS A 531 6.37 2.46 -13.75
CA HIS A 531 5.61 1.64 -12.82
C HIS A 531 4.18 1.33 -13.32
N CYS A 532 3.75 0.11 -13.13
CA CYS A 532 2.48 -0.48 -13.57
C CYS A 532 2.32 -0.68 -15.08
N TRP A 533 3.43 -0.75 -15.83
CA TRP A 533 3.34 -1.25 -17.19
C TRP A 533 2.78 -2.68 -17.19
N ASN A 534 1.76 -2.90 -18.02
CA ASN A 534 0.91 -4.10 -17.98
C ASN A 534 1.16 -5.10 -19.13
N GLY A 535 2.22 -4.90 -19.89
CA GLY A 535 2.54 -5.76 -21.04
C GLY A 535 1.99 -5.26 -22.37
N ASP A 536 1.36 -4.08 -22.45
CA ASP A 536 0.97 -3.48 -23.72
C ASP A 536 2.17 -2.81 -24.40
N PRO A 537 2.65 -3.34 -25.54
CA PRO A 537 3.80 -2.76 -26.22
C PRO A 537 3.51 -1.41 -26.90
N LYS A 538 2.24 -1.01 -26.96
CA LYS A 538 1.80 0.28 -27.56
C LYS A 538 1.71 1.40 -26.54
N GLN A 539 1.70 1.07 -25.26
CA GLN A 539 1.59 2.05 -24.18
C GLN A 539 2.77 1.87 -23.22
N ALA A 540 3.61 2.88 -23.12
CA ALA A 540 4.75 2.87 -22.19
C ALA A 540 4.32 2.90 -20.73
N ASN A 541 3.11 3.39 -20.43
CA ASN A 541 2.57 3.51 -19.08
C ASN A 541 1.13 2.99 -19.01
N ALA A 542 0.72 2.49 -17.86
CA ALA A 542 -0.66 2.08 -17.62
C ALA A 542 -1.51 3.31 -17.27
N TYR A 543 -2.31 3.78 -18.21
CA TYR A 543 -3.18 4.93 -18.01
C TYR A 543 -4.51 4.58 -17.32
N SER A 544 -4.91 3.31 -17.33
CA SER A 544 -6.13 2.86 -16.68
C SER A 544 -6.01 1.40 -16.27
N ARG A 545 -6.39 1.08 -15.04
CA ARG A 545 -6.48 -0.30 -14.54
C ARG A 545 -7.52 -1.12 -15.31
N LEU A 546 -8.56 -0.49 -15.85
CA LEU A 546 -9.57 -1.15 -16.69
C LEU A 546 -8.98 -1.75 -17.97
N HIS A 547 -7.84 -1.22 -18.43
CA HIS A 547 -7.13 -1.77 -19.59
C HIS A 547 -6.71 -3.23 -19.37
N TYR A 548 -6.36 -3.62 -18.16
CA TYR A 548 -6.03 -5.01 -17.81
C TYR A 548 -7.14 -6.00 -18.20
N ASN A 549 -8.40 -5.61 -18.07
CA ASN A 549 -9.55 -6.48 -18.30
C ASN A 549 -9.67 -6.99 -19.74
N PHE A 550 -9.12 -6.29 -20.71
CA PHE A 550 -9.08 -6.77 -22.10
C PHE A 550 -7.66 -7.06 -22.59
N GLN A 551 -6.64 -6.53 -21.96
CA GLN A 551 -5.26 -6.82 -22.27
C GLN A 551 -4.96 -8.33 -22.10
N TYR A 552 -5.42 -8.93 -21.01
CA TYR A 552 -5.18 -10.34 -20.71
C TYR A 552 -6.23 -11.29 -21.27
N LEU A 553 -7.34 -10.78 -21.76
CA LEU A 553 -8.48 -11.59 -22.21
C LEU A 553 -8.14 -12.66 -23.27
N PRO A 554 -7.32 -12.39 -24.30
CA PRO A 554 -6.94 -13.43 -25.26
C PRO A 554 -6.27 -14.64 -24.60
N GLN A 555 -5.32 -14.42 -23.70
CA GLN A 555 -4.62 -15.48 -22.97
C GLN A 555 -5.57 -16.22 -22.02
N ILE A 556 -6.46 -15.49 -21.36
CA ILE A 556 -7.49 -16.06 -20.47
C ILE A 556 -8.41 -16.99 -21.26
N LEU A 557 -8.90 -16.57 -22.43
CA LEU A 557 -9.78 -17.39 -23.28
C LEU A 557 -9.07 -18.63 -23.82
N GLU A 558 -7.83 -18.50 -24.25
CA GLU A 558 -7.00 -19.64 -24.66
C GLU A 558 -6.84 -20.64 -23.51
N ARG A 559 -6.52 -20.15 -22.32
CA ARG A 559 -6.34 -21.00 -21.15
C ARG A 559 -7.63 -21.69 -20.71
N ILE A 560 -8.78 -21.00 -20.74
CA ILE A 560 -10.10 -21.60 -20.49
C ILE A 560 -10.33 -22.76 -21.48
N ASN A 561 -10.14 -22.51 -22.78
CA ASN A 561 -10.39 -23.53 -23.81
C ASN A 561 -9.46 -24.75 -23.67
N ALA A 562 -8.22 -24.55 -23.23
CA ALA A 562 -7.23 -25.61 -23.06
C ALA A 562 -7.43 -26.45 -21.78
N SER A 563 -8.04 -25.89 -20.73
CA SER A 563 -8.06 -26.53 -19.41
C SER A 563 -9.46 -26.84 -18.87
N ALA A 564 -10.52 -26.39 -19.54
CA ALA A 564 -11.88 -26.70 -19.14
C ALA A 564 -12.13 -28.23 -19.21
N PRO A 565 -12.72 -28.83 -18.17
CA PRO A 565 -13.00 -30.26 -18.17
C PRO A 565 -14.06 -30.64 -19.23
N ALA A 566 -14.08 -31.88 -19.62
CA ALA A 566 -15.08 -32.39 -20.54
C ALA A 566 -16.50 -32.13 -20.02
N GLY A 567 -17.36 -31.54 -20.87
CA GLY A 567 -18.72 -31.16 -20.51
C GLY A 567 -18.86 -29.82 -19.78
N ALA A 568 -17.78 -29.06 -19.60
CA ALA A 568 -17.85 -27.72 -19.05
C ALA A 568 -18.69 -26.78 -19.91
N ASP A 569 -19.41 -25.86 -19.26
CA ASP A 569 -20.17 -24.81 -19.94
C ASP A 569 -19.23 -23.73 -20.49
N LEU A 570 -18.97 -23.79 -21.80
CA LEU A 570 -18.18 -22.81 -22.54
C LEU A 570 -19.05 -21.88 -23.41
N LYS A 571 -20.39 -21.95 -23.28
CA LYS A 571 -21.31 -21.29 -24.20
C LYS A 571 -22.25 -20.30 -23.52
N SER A 572 -22.75 -20.58 -22.32
CA SER A 572 -23.81 -19.77 -21.69
C SER A 572 -23.44 -18.30 -21.46
N TRP A 573 -22.14 -18.00 -21.36
CA TRP A 573 -21.58 -16.66 -21.15
C TRP A 573 -21.07 -15.99 -22.46
N ARG A 574 -21.45 -16.52 -23.63
CA ARG A 574 -21.07 -16.00 -24.96
C ARG A 574 -22.30 -15.54 -25.76
N TYR A 575 -23.26 -14.91 -25.11
CA TYR A 575 -24.46 -14.32 -25.73
C TYR A 575 -24.30 -12.87 -26.15
#